data_520ea41b65c99d0827c74a255d5b55b0
#
_entry.id   520ea41b65c99d0827c74a255d5b55b0
#
_cell.length_a   1.000
_cell.length_b   1.000
_cell.length_c   1.000
_cell.angle_alpha   90.00
_cell.angle_beta   90.00
_cell.angle_gamma   90.00
#
_symmetry.space_group_name_H-M   'P 1'
#
loop_
_entity.id
_entity.type
_entity.pdbx_description
1 polymer ?
#
loop_
_entity_poly.entity_id
_entity_poly.type
_entity_poly.pdbx_seq_one_letter_code
_entity_poly.pdbx_strand_id
1 'polypeptide(L)'
;MNATRRLAGLAMVATLFLIAGSGLSAFAQAPAAGQDAGAAKYTMAEYNAYQGCAAEKAPAALIKCLDDFVSKYPNSTLLNYVYPLYYQAYSAQKNYLKMIESADKLAALGDKVDALTRFNAYYTHATAYYAMVSDPTAGPSASKDAALAKAAQAAAASALKILDEVKKPDGVTDEAWAKQKTASQITLNGIAAQSAMNAKDCAGAVGSYKAALALNPDDLTFNYRLGQAYLCMNPPQQMDAFWSMARAVTAKGATQAQSAKVKDYLRKLIVNYQGGTVCDSLTDAELNELLQLAGSSAERPGSYSLPSAADLSAAQKDMTIASVVTDLKAGGDKGKLTWLAACGLEFPEVPGKVIEVVPGTDFVLLKIAFVTSDEEFEKATTANMDVKVVGQPEAARVEKDSAVHFTGTLTSYDPEPAFFLHWEKAKVKEEDIPKDKGAPKKPVRKPAAKKPGTKPS
;
A
#
# COMPACT_ATOMS: atom_id res chain seq x y z
N MET A 1 -2.68 11.88 -7.85
CA MET A 1 -3.74 11.61 -6.86
C MET A 1 -5.09 11.13 -7.44
N ASN A 2 -5.32 11.13 -8.74
CA ASN A 2 -6.63 10.80 -9.32
C ASN A 2 -6.80 9.36 -9.87
N ALA A 3 -5.74 8.57 -9.94
CA ALA A 3 -5.80 7.21 -10.52
C ALA A 3 -6.24 6.12 -9.52
N THR A 4 -6.05 6.33 -8.22
CA THR A 4 -6.38 5.38 -7.16
C THR A 4 -7.86 5.29 -6.81
N ARG A 5 -8.67 6.30 -7.20
CA ARG A 5 -10.12 6.31 -6.94
C ARG A 5 -10.94 5.39 -7.86
N ARG A 6 -10.42 5.01 -9.04
CA ARG A 6 -11.18 4.21 -10.04
C ARG A 6 -11.16 2.69 -9.81
N LEU A 7 -10.30 2.17 -8.96
CA LEU A 7 -10.21 0.72 -8.70
C LEU A 7 -11.19 0.18 -7.66
N ALA A 8 -11.81 1.05 -6.87
CA ALA A 8 -12.69 0.66 -5.76
C ALA A 8 -14.16 0.47 -6.14
N GLY A 9 -14.56 0.85 -7.36
CA GLY A 9 -15.99 0.95 -7.72
C GLY A 9 -16.64 -0.31 -8.28
N LEU A 10 -15.89 -1.32 -8.71
CA LEU A 10 -16.46 -2.37 -9.57
C LEU A 10 -16.77 -3.71 -8.89
N ALA A 11 -16.23 -4.01 -7.73
CA ALA A 11 -16.41 -5.34 -7.11
C ALA A 11 -17.55 -5.43 -6.07
N MET A 12 -17.99 -4.32 -5.46
CA MET A 12 -19.03 -4.35 -4.42
C MET A 12 -20.47 -4.13 -4.91
N VAL A 13 -20.66 -3.69 -6.16
CA VAL A 13 -22.02 -3.42 -6.70
C VAL A 13 -22.83 -4.70 -6.95
N ALA A 14 -22.16 -5.83 -7.16
CA ALA A 14 -22.84 -7.09 -7.47
C ALA A 14 -23.50 -7.79 -6.26
N THR A 15 -23.09 -7.49 -5.04
CA THR A 15 -23.61 -8.15 -3.82
C THR A 15 -24.83 -7.41 -3.21
N LEU A 16 -25.06 -6.16 -3.59
CA LEU A 16 -26.19 -5.35 -3.14
C LEU A 16 -27.56 -5.85 -3.61
N PHE A 17 -27.62 -6.73 -4.62
CA PHE A 17 -28.89 -7.16 -5.21
C PHE A 17 -29.48 -8.45 -4.61
N LEU A 18 -28.74 -9.23 -3.82
CA LEU A 18 -29.22 -10.54 -3.37
C LEU A 18 -30.07 -10.50 -2.09
N ILE A 19 -29.91 -9.51 -1.22
CA ILE A 19 -30.83 -9.31 -0.10
C ILE A 19 -32.08 -8.51 -0.55
N ALA A 20 -31.92 -7.68 -1.57
CA ALA A 20 -33.03 -6.89 -2.14
C ALA A 20 -33.96 -7.71 -3.07
N GLY A 21 -33.43 -8.77 -3.71
CA GLY A 21 -34.21 -9.51 -4.73
C GLY A 21 -35.26 -10.47 -4.19
N SER A 22 -35.09 -11.00 -3.00
CA SER A 22 -36.10 -11.90 -2.38
C SER A 22 -36.80 -11.28 -1.16
N GLY A 23 -36.23 -10.22 -0.55
CA GLY A 23 -36.79 -9.57 0.63
C GLY A 23 -37.72 -8.39 0.31
N LEU A 24 -37.52 -7.70 -0.83
CA LEU A 24 -38.33 -6.53 -1.17
C LEU A 24 -39.76 -6.87 -1.59
N SER A 25 -39.99 -8.08 -2.12
CA SER A 25 -41.35 -8.56 -2.41
C SER A 25 -42.15 -8.94 -1.11
N ALA A 26 -41.43 -9.24 -0.03
CA ALA A 26 -42.07 -9.54 1.25
C ALA A 26 -42.46 -8.28 2.05
N PHE A 27 -41.82 -7.12 1.78
CA PHE A 27 -42.15 -5.86 2.45
C PHE A 27 -43.35 -5.14 1.85
N ALA A 28 -43.80 -5.52 0.66
CA ALA A 28 -44.93 -4.85 -0.03
C ALA A 28 -46.30 -5.28 0.45
N GLN A 29 -46.44 -6.32 1.28
CA GLN A 29 -47.71 -6.78 1.79
C GLN A 29 -47.74 -6.63 3.31
N ALA A 30 -48.35 -5.53 3.79
CA ALA A 30 -48.90 -5.51 5.10
C ALA A 30 -49.96 -6.63 5.18
N PRO A 31 -50.11 -7.36 6.33
CA PRO A 31 -51.09 -8.41 6.49
C PRO A 31 -52.47 -7.92 6.04
N ALA A 32 -53.18 -8.71 5.25
CA ALA A 32 -54.55 -8.40 4.88
C ALA A 32 -55.36 -8.21 6.15
N ALA A 33 -56.14 -7.14 6.24
CA ALA A 33 -57.05 -6.90 7.34
C ALA A 33 -58.05 -8.07 7.40
N GLY A 34 -57.82 -9.05 8.29
CA GLY A 34 -58.74 -10.17 8.40
C GLY A 34 -58.22 -11.46 9.04
N GLN A 35 -56.94 -11.59 9.36
CA GLN A 35 -56.43 -12.77 10.04
C GLN A 35 -55.79 -12.39 11.39
N ASP A 36 -56.47 -12.83 12.43
CA ASP A 36 -56.30 -12.67 13.87
C ASP A 36 -56.88 -11.42 14.51
N ALA A 37 -57.93 -11.67 15.32
CA ALA A 37 -58.70 -10.70 16.11
C ALA A 37 -57.96 -10.22 17.39
N GLY A 38 -56.66 -9.95 17.29
CA GLY A 38 -55.91 -9.10 18.18
C GLY A 38 -55.89 -7.69 17.60
N ALA A 39 -56.48 -6.71 18.31
CA ALA A 39 -56.73 -5.33 17.89
C ALA A 39 -55.75 -4.81 16.82
N ALA A 40 -56.22 -4.56 15.61
CA ALA A 40 -55.44 -4.00 14.51
C ALA A 40 -54.77 -2.72 15.02
N LYS A 41 -53.44 -2.69 14.98
CA LYS A 41 -52.62 -1.56 15.48
C LYS A 41 -52.70 -0.33 14.59
N TYR A 42 -53.57 -0.36 13.54
CA TYR A 42 -53.83 0.73 12.59
C TYR A 42 -55.31 0.69 12.14
N THR A 43 -55.80 1.81 11.69
CA THR A 43 -57.18 1.93 11.16
C THR A 43 -57.25 1.51 9.70
N MET A 44 -58.48 1.17 9.23
CA MET A 44 -58.70 0.92 7.78
C MET A 44 -58.37 2.13 6.91
N ALA A 45 -58.54 3.34 7.44
CA ALA A 45 -58.15 4.56 6.71
C ALA A 45 -56.64 4.68 6.52
N GLU A 46 -55.85 4.34 7.56
CA GLU A 46 -54.36 4.26 7.46
C GLU A 46 -53.96 3.18 6.47
N TYR A 47 -54.52 1.99 6.55
CA TYR A 47 -54.24 0.88 5.66
C TYR A 47 -54.50 1.23 4.19
N ASN A 48 -55.67 1.77 3.89
CA ASN A 48 -56.06 2.17 2.52
C ASN A 48 -55.12 3.28 1.98
N ALA A 49 -54.78 4.26 2.79
CA ALA A 49 -53.82 5.29 2.43
C ALA A 49 -52.44 4.71 2.13
N TYR A 50 -51.93 3.82 2.96
CA TYR A 50 -50.67 3.10 2.71
C TYR A 50 -50.73 2.28 1.43
N GLN A 51 -51.76 1.51 1.18
CA GLN A 51 -51.92 0.71 -0.03
C GLN A 51 -51.95 1.60 -1.29
N GLY A 52 -52.59 2.76 -1.21
CA GLY A 52 -52.61 3.75 -2.29
C GLY A 52 -51.18 4.22 -2.61
N CYS A 53 -50.37 4.54 -1.60
CA CYS A 53 -48.98 4.92 -1.80
C CYS A 53 -48.14 3.75 -2.34
N ALA A 54 -48.29 2.53 -1.80
CA ALA A 54 -47.53 1.37 -2.24
C ALA A 54 -47.80 0.96 -3.70
N ALA A 55 -48.93 1.36 -4.25
CA ALA A 55 -49.30 1.14 -5.66
C ALA A 55 -48.61 2.12 -6.63
N GLU A 56 -48.09 3.27 -6.15
CA GLU A 56 -47.44 4.26 -6.96
C GLU A 56 -46.11 3.74 -7.57
N LYS A 57 -45.93 3.97 -8.87
CA LYS A 57 -44.74 3.51 -9.60
C LYS A 57 -43.74 4.64 -9.86
N ALA A 58 -44.21 5.87 -9.94
CA ALA A 58 -43.34 7.03 -10.21
C ALA A 58 -42.73 7.52 -8.91
N PRO A 59 -41.39 7.57 -8.78
CA PRO A 59 -40.69 7.93 -7.52
C PRO A 59 -41.18 9.25 -6.91
N ALA A 60 -41.41 10.30 -7.74
CA ALA A 60 -41.87 11.60 -7.25
C ALA A 60 -43.32 11.54 -6.71
N ALA A 61 -44.22 10.80 -7.37
CA ALA A 61 -45.58 10.61 -6.90
C ALA A 61 -45.62 9.77 -5.62
N LEU A 62 -44.81 8.73 -5.57
CA LEU A 62 -44.64 7.90 -4.35
C LEU A 62 -44.18 8.76 -3.15
N ILE A 63 -43.14 9.58 -3.30
CA ILE A 63 -42.64 10.46 -2.23
C ILE A 63 -43.75 11.39 -1.75
N LYS A 64 -44.45 12.03 -2.66
CA LYS A 64 -45.58 12.93 -2.29
C LYS A 64 -46.67 12.19 -1.50
N CYS A 65 -47.08 10.99 -1.96
CA CYS A 65 -48.07 10.19 -1.27
C CYS A 65 -47.61 9.80 0.14
N LEU A 66 -46.31 9.42 0.28
CA LEU A 66 -45.75 9.05 1.58
C LEU A 66 -45.63 10.25 2.52
N ASP A 67 -45.30 11.45 2.00
CA ASP A 67 -45.30 12.69 2.79
C ASP A 67 -46.70 13.03 3.32
N ASP A 68 -47.74 12.91 2.49
CA ASP A 68 -49.12 13.07 2.89
C ASP A 68 -49.52 12.04 3.94
N PHE A 69 -49.11 10.77 3.80
CA PHE A 69 -49.33 9.71 4.79
C PHE A 69 -48.69 10.04 6.12
N VAL A 70 -47.40 10.34 6.15
CA VAL A 70 -46.66 10.64 7.39
C VAL A 70 -47.23 11.87 8.09
N SER A 71 -47.59 12.91 7.32
CA SER A 71 -48.23 14.12 7.87
C SER A 71 -49.58 13.79 8.53
N LYS A 72 -50.39 12.96 7.91
CA LYS A 72 -51.74 12.60 8.40
C LYS A 72 -51.71 11.57 9.54
N TYR A 73 -50.75 10.65 9.51
CA TYR A 73 -50.68 9.51 10.43
C TYR A 73 -49.29 9.39 11.09
N PRO A 74 -48.82 10.40 11.82
CA PRO A 74 -47.43 10.45 12.33
C PRO A 74 -47.12 9.36 13.41
N ASN A 75 -48.14 8.75 13.97
CA ASN A 75 -47.99 7.69 14.99
C ASN A 75 -48.44 6.32 14.49
N SER A 76 -48.69 6.16 13.20
CA SER A 76 -49.15 4.89 12.62
C SER A 76 -48.09 3.80 12.76
N THR A 77 -48.54 2.60 13.12
CA THR A 77 -47.66 1.41 13.12
C THR A 77 -47.23 1.02 11.70
N LEU A 78 -47.89 1.52 10.65
CA LEU A 78 -47.50 1.30 9.25
C LEU A 78 -46.25 2.08 8.83
N LEU A 79 -45.72 2.98 9.67
CA LEU A 79 -44.50 3.70 9.40
C LEU A 79 -43.30 2.74 9.17
N ASN A 80 -43.30 1.55 9.79
CA ASN A 80 -42.30 0.52 9.52
C ASN A 80 -42.31 0.02 8.05
N TYR A 81 -43.42 0.12 7.34
CA TYR A 81 -43.54 -0.20 5.90
C TYR A 81 -43.39 1.05 5.01
N VAL A 82 -43.72 2.22 5.51
CA VAL A 82 -43.66 3.50 4.80
C VAL A 82 -42.24 3.92 4.57
N TYR A 83 -41.37 3.88 5.59
CA TYR A 83 -39.96 4.33 5.42
C TYR A 83 -39.17 3.49 4.42
N PRO A 84 -39.32 2.17 4.30
CA PRO A 84 -38.71 1.38 3.22
C PRO A 84 -39.12 1.81 1.80
N LEU A 85 -40.36 2.28 1.60
CA LEU A 85 -40.80 2.81 0.30
C LEU A 85 -40.05 4.11 -0.06
N TYR A 86 -39.74 4.96 0.92
CA TYR A 86 -38.89 6.12 0.70
C TYR A 86 -37.49 5.74 0.21
N TYR A 87 -36.90 4.64 0.75
CA TYR A 87 -35.57 4.18 0.27
C TYR A 87 -35.59 3.90 -1.22
N GLN A 88 -36.61 3.19 -1.69
CA GLN A 88 -36.74 2.85 -3.11
C GLN A 88 -36.88 4.11 -3.97
N ALA A 89 -37.75 5.02 -3.58
CA ALA A 89 -38.01 6.26 -4.32
C ALA A 89 -36.75 7.15 -4.37
N TYR A 90 -36.07 7.37 -3.24
CA TYR A 90 -34.86 8.19 -3.17
C TYR A 90 -33.65 7.51 -3.82
N SER A 91 -33.55 6.16 -3.75
CA SER A 91 -32.52 5.40 -4.45
C SER A 91 -32.62 5.60 -5.96
N ALA A 92 -33.84 5.53 -6.53
CA ALA A 92 -34.08 5.77 -7.95
C ALA A 92 -33.67 7.19 -8.39
N GLN A 93 -33.74 8.16 -7.48
CA GLN A 93 -33.32 9.55 -7.70
C GLN A 93 -31.87 9.82 -7.30
N LYS A 94 -31.12 8.83 -6.79
CA LYS A 94 -29.77 8.99 -6.20
C LYS A 94 -29.71 10.04 -5.09
N ASN A 95 -30.83 10.24 -4.38
CA ASN A 95 -30.89 11.17 -3.26
C ASN A 95 -30.47 10.44 -1.96
N TYR A 96 -29.17 10.21 -1.84
CA TYR A 96 -28.59 9.43 -0.75
C TYR A 96 -28.85 10.01 0.64
N LEU A 97 -28.87 11.35 0.77
CA LEU A 97 -29.13 12.00 2.07
C LEU A 97 -30.56 11.75 2.53
N LYS A 98 -31.54 11.78 1.61
CA LYS A 98 -32.93 11.46 1.95
C LYS A 98 -33.14 9.96 2.21
N MET A 99 -32.36 9.07 1.59
CA MET A 99 -32.32 7.67 1.96
C MET A 99 -31.86 7.50 3.41
N ILE A 100 -30.74 8.14 3.80
CA ILE A 100 -30.19 8.12 5.15
C ILE A 100 -31.21 8.67 6.15
N GLU A 101 -31.80 9.85 5.87
CA GLU A 101 -32.83 10.43 6.76
C GLU A 101 -34.01 9.49 7.00
N SER A 102 -34.47 8.80 5.95
CA SER A 102 -35.58 7.87 6.06
C SER A 102 -35.19 6.61 6.82
N ALA A 103 -33.96 6.14 6.64
CA ALA A 103 -33.40 5.03 7.40
C ALA A 103 -33.30 5.36 8.90
N ASP A 104 -32.84 6.56 9.21
CA ASP A 104 -32.74 7.03 10.61
C ASP A 104 -34.13 7.14 11.26
N LYS A 105 -35.16 7.60 10.54
CA LYS A 105 -36.53 7.62 11.01
C LYS A 105 -37.06 6.21 11.31
N LEU A 106 -36.71 5.22 10.46
CA LEU A 106 -37.08 3.83 10.73
C LEU A 106 -36.35 3.28 11.95
N ALA A 107 -35.02 3.53 12.05
CA ALA A 107 -34.22 3.11 13.20
C ALA A 107 -34.75 3.72 14.52
N ALA A 108 -35.23 4.96 14.49
CA ALA A 108 -35.81 5.65 15.64
C ALA A 108 -37.11 5.01 16.19
N LEU A 109 -37.75 4.12 15.44
CA LEU A 109 -38.86 3.33 15.95
C LEU A 109 -38.43 2.33 17.06
N GLY A 110 -37.14 2.00 17.12
CA GLY A 110 -36.54 1.20 18.18
C GLY A 110 -37.23 -0.17 18.33
N ASP A 111 -37.56 -0.55 19.56
CA ASP A 111 -38.16 -1.85 19.87
C ASP A 111 -39.65 -1.98 19.47
N LYS A 112 -40.20 -0.94 18.82
CA LYS A 112 -41.56 -1.05 18.23
C LYS A 112 -41.53 -1.88 16.93
N VAL A 113 -40.36 -2.19 16.40
CA VAL A 113 -40.13 -2.99 15.18
C VAL A 113 -39.20 -4.16 15.51
N ASP A 114 -39.27 -5.22 14.70
CA ASP A 114 -38.43 -6.39 14.88
C ASP A 114 -36.95 -6.16 14.57
N ALA A 115 -36.11 -7.11 14.95
CA ALA A 115 -34.66 -7.03 14.74
C ALA A 115 -34.29 -6.93 13.26
N LEU A 116 -34.99 -7.61 12.34
CA LEU A 116 -34.74 -7.53 10.91
C LEU A 116 -35.03 -6.13 10.37
N THR A 117 -36.13 -5.52 10.80
CA THR A 117 -36.49 -4.14 10.39
C THR A 117 -35.45 -3.13 10.91
N ARG A 118 -35.00 -3.25 12.15
CA ARG A 118 -33.92 -2.41 12.71
C ARG A 118 -32.62 -2.62 11.98
N PHE A 119 -32.25 -3.89 11.72
CA PHE A 119 -31.07 -4.21 10.93
C PHE A 119 -31.11 -3.55 9.55
N ASN A 120 -32.23 -3.68 8.84
CA ASN A 120 -32.38 -3.09 7.50
C ASN A 120 -32.28 -1.56 7.51
N ALA A 121 -32.77 -0.89 8.55
CA ALA A 121 -32.63 0.55 8.71
C ALA A 121 -31.14 0.96 8.80
N TYR A 122 -30.40 0.39 9.72
CA TYR A 122 -28.98 0.69 9.88
C TYR A 122 -28.13 0.24 8.67
N TYR A 123 -28.46 -0.91 8.08
CA TYR A 123 -27.81 -1.39 6.87
C TYR A 123 -28.03 -0.42 5.69
N THR A 124 -29.25 0.08 5.53
CA THR A 124 -29.60 1.08 4.50
C THR A 124 -28.85 2.38 4.71
N HIS A 125 -28.77 2.91 5.93
CA HIS A 125 -27.98 4.09 6.24
C HIS A 125 -26.51 3.89 5.81
N ALA A 126 -25.88 2.81 6.27
CA ALA A 126 -24.47 2.52 6.00
C ALA A 126 -24.19 2.37 4.48
N THR A 127 -25.03 1.62 3.79
CA THR A 127 -24.89 1.38 2.34
C THR A 127 -25.22 2.61 1.50
N ALA A 128 -26.17 3.44 1.90
CA ALA A 128 -26.47 4.71 1.24
C ALA A 128 -25.30 5.68 1.33
N TYR A 129 -24.66 5.79 2.49
CA TYR A 129 -23.42 6.56 2.63
C TYR A 129 -22.32 6.02 1.73
N TYR A 130 -22.10 4.70 1.71
CA TYR A 130 -21.09 4.08 0.86
C TYR A 130 -21.35 4.35 -0.65
N ALA A 131 -22.63 4.23 -1.07
CA ALA A 131 -23.04 4.55 -2.43
C ALA A 131 -22.76 6.03 -2.76
N MET A 132 -23.09 6.94 -1.83
CA MET A 132 -22.84 8.37 -1.97
C MET A 132 -21.36 8.70 -2.14
N VAL A 133 -20.45 8.14 -1.31
CA VAL A 133 -19.01 8.40 -1.44
C VAL A 133 -18.40 7.74 -2.67
N SER A 134 -19.05 6.73 -3.22
CA SER A 134 -18.67 6.07 -4.47
C SER A 134 -19.17 6.77 -5.71
N ASP A 135 -20.19 7.61 -5.60
CA ASP A 135 -20.77 8.37 -6.70
C ASP A 135 -19.77 9.44 -7.20
N PRO A 136 -19.51 9.54 -8.51
CA PRO A 136 -18.53 10.50 -9.06
C PRO A 136 -18.85 11.96 -8.73
N THR A 137 -20.12 12.30 -8.57
CA THR A 137 -20.59 13.66 -8.32
C THR A 137 -20.64 13.99 -6.84
N ALA A 138 -21.29 13.14 -6.04
CA ALA A 138 -21.48 13.35 -4.60
C ALA A 138 -20.26 12.98 -3.76
N GLY A 139 -19.49 11.97 -4.19
CA GLY A 139 -18.39 11.38 -3.43
C GLY A 139 -17.29 12.33 -3.00
N PRO A 140 -16.83 13.28 -3.85
CA PRO A 140 -15.77 14.23 -3.45
C PRO A 140 -16.15 15.12 -2.26
N SER A 141 -17.42 15.48 -2.10
CA SER A 141 -17.94 16.23 -0.96
C SER A 141 -18.22 15.32 0.22
N ALA A 142 -18.99 14.23 0.00
CA ALA A 142 -19.40 13.29 1.03
C ALA A 142 -18.23 12.63 1.78
N SER A 143 -17.16 12.30 1.07
CA SER A 143 -15.95 11.70 1.67
C SER A 143 -15.17 12.65 2.60
N LYS A 144 -15.46 13.95 2.54
CA LYS A 144 -14.83 14.97 3.41
C LYS A 144 -15.72 15.36 4.59
N ASP A 145 -16.98 14.94 4.57
CA ASP A 145 -17.90 15.23 5.67
C ASP A 145 -17.70 14.21 6.79
N ALA A 146 -16.96 14.63 7.82
CA ALA A 146 -16.64 13.79 8.97
C ALA A 146 -17.87 13.45 9.80
N ALA A 147 -18.91 14.27 9.81
CA ALA A 147 -20.14 14.00 10.58
C ALA A 147 -20.94 12.88 9.92
N LEU A 148 -21.14 12.96 8.59
CA LEU A 148 -21.76 11.89 7.83
C LEU A 148 -20.98 10.58 7.92
N ALA A 149 -19.64 10.66 7.85
CA ALA A 149 -18.78 9.50 7.97
C ALA A 149 -18.93 8.82 9.34
N LYS A 150 -18.93 9.58 10.45
CA LYS A 150 -19.14 9.05 11.79
C LYS A 150 -20.52 8.42 11.96
N ALA A 151 -21.56 9.06 11.41
CA ALA A 151 -22.92 8.52 11.45
C ALA A 151 -23.00 7.16 10.71
N ALA A 152 -22.39 7.06 9.53
CA ALA A 152 -22.35 5.80 8.78
C ALA A 152 -21.53 4.70 9.48
N GLN A 153 -20.42 5.07 10.14
CA GLN A 153 -19.64 4.15 10.97
C GLN A 153 -20.51 3.61 12.13
N ALA A 154 -21.24 4.48 12.81
CA ALA A 154 -22.13 4.10 13.90
C ALA A 154 -23.30 3.23 13.42
N ALA A 155 -23.89 3.55 12.25
CA ALA A 155 -24.94 2.76 11.65
C ALA A 155 -24.45 1.34 11.29
N ALA A 156 -23.27 1.22 10.66
CA ALA A 156 -22.68 -0.08 10.36
C ALA A 156 -22.40 -0.90 11.63
N ALA A 157 -21.89 -0.28 12.70
CA ALA A 157 -21.67 -0.94 13.98
C ALA A 157 -23.00 -1.40 14.63
N SER A 158 -24.04 -0.57 14.54
CA SER A 158 -25.39 -0.92 15.05
C SER A 158 -25.99 -2.10 14.26
N ALA A 159 -25.86 -2.10 12.93
CA ALA A 159 -26.29 -3.21 12.10
C ALA A 159 -25.55 -4.51 12.46
N LEU A 160 -24.22 -4.46 12.64
CA LEU A 160 -23.43 -5.64 13.05
C LEU A 160 -23.89 -6.20 14.39
N LYS A 161 -24.18 -5.33 15.38
CA LYS A 161 -24.65 -5.74 16.69
C LYS A 161 -26.01 -6.42 16.62
N ILE A 162 -26.94 -5.91 15.80
CA ILE A 162 -28.32 -6.44 15.70
C ILE A 162 -28.34 -7.71 14.85
N LEU A 163 -27.40 -7.93 13.95
CA LEU A 163 -27.39 -9.05 13.00
C LEU A 163 -27.50 -10.42 13.70
N ASP A 164 -26.99 -10.54 14.90
CA ASP A 164 -27.11 -11.79 15.67
C ASP A 164 -28.50 -12.01 16.29
N GLU A 165 -29.29 -10.94 16.46
CA GLU A 165 -30.68 -11.00 16.93
C GLU A 165 -31.66 -11.36 15.78
N VAL A 166 -31.21 -11.19 14.51
CA VAL A 166 -32.07 -11.43 13.34
C VAL A 166 -32.30 -12.92 13.17
N LYS A 167 -33.59 -13.30 13.23
CA LYS A 167 -34.02 -14.68 13.00
C LYS A 167 -33.87 -15.05 11.53
N LYS A 168 -33.47 -16.32 11.30
CA LYS A 168 -33.43 -16.87 9.94
C LYS A 168 -34.84 -16.83 9.33
N PRO A 169 -34.99 -16.28 8.11
CA PRO A 169 -36.29 -16.28 7.42
C PRO A 169 -36.76 -17.71 7.10
N ASP A 170 -38.08 -17.90 7.08
CA ASP A 170 -38.67 -19.16 6.68
C ASP A 170 -38.29 -19.53 5.26
N GLY A 171 -38.05 -20.82 5.02
CA GLY A 171 -37.64 -21.34 3.70
C GLY A 171 -36.16 -21.15 3.37
N VAL A 172 -35.37 -20.46 4.17
CA VAL A 172 -33.91 -20.30 3.98
C VAL A 172 -33.19 -21.43 4.72
N THR A 173 -32.26 -22.12 4.06
CA THR A 173 -31.43 -23.15 4.70
C THR A 173 -30.41 -22.53 5.65
N ASP A 174 -29.95 -23.28 6.66
CA ASP A 174 -28.94 -22.79 7.62
C ASP A 174 -27.64 -22.39 6.91
N GLU A 175 -27.23 -23.15 5.90
CA GLU A 175 -26.03 -22.81 5.13
C GLU A 175 -26.20 -21.50 4.34
N ALA A 176 -27.33 -21.29 3.67
CA ALA A 176 -27.61 -20.06 2.94
C ALA A 176 -27.67 -18.88 3.89
N TRP A 177 -28.31 -19.05 5.06
CA TRP A 177 -28.37 -18.01 6.08
C TRP A 177 -26.99 -17.66 6.64
N ALA A 178 -26.16 -18.64 6.96
CA ALA A 178 -24.79 -18.42 7.41
C ALA A 178 -23.96 -17.63 6.37
N LYS A 179 -24.07 -17.99 5.09
CA LYS A 179 -23.40 -17.24 3.99
C LYS A 179 -23.91 -15.80 3.90
N GLN A 180 -25.21 -15.56 4.03
CA GLN A 180 -25.78 -14.21 4.01
C GLN A 180 -25.30 -13.37 5.20
N LYS A 181 -25.27 -13.94 6.41
CA LYS A 181 -24.73 -13.29 7.60
C LYS A 181 -23.26 -12.90 7.39
N THR A 182 -22.43 -13.85 6.96
CA THR A 182 -21.02 -13.60 6.69
C THR A 182 -20.81 -12.49 5.64
N ALA A 183 -21.55 -12.52 4.54
CA ALA A 183 -21.50 -11.49 3.51
C ALA A 183 -21.89 -10.11 4.06
N SER A 184 -22.94 -10.05 4.88
CA SER A 184 -23.36 -8.81 5.55
C SER A 184 -22.29 -8.29 6.52
N GLN A 185 -21.66 -9.18 7.29
CA GLN A 185 -20.57 -8.84 8.21
C GLN A 185 -19.36 -8.27 7.46
N ILE A 186 -18.95 -8.90 6.36
CA ILE A 186 -17.84 -8.40 5.51
C ILE A 186 -18.19 -7.01 4.97
N THR A 187 -19.39 -6.84 4.42
CA THR A 187 -19.84 -5.56 3.84
C THR A 187 -19.88 -4.47 4.89
N LEU A 188 -20.51 -4.71 6.03
CA LEU A 188 -20.66 -3.72 7.09
C LEU A 188 -19.32 -3.33 7.72
N ASN A 189 -18.42 -4.30 7.95
CA ASN A 189 -17.08 -4.02 8.42
C ASN A 189 -16.28 -3.20 7.40
N GLY A 190 -16.39 -3.51 6.09
CA GLY A 190 -15.78 -2.73 5.03
C GLY A 190 -16.30 -1.28 4.97
N ILE A 191 -17.60 -1.07 5.13
CA ILE A 191 -18.24 0.26 5.20
C ILE A 191 -17.80 1.00 6.47
N ALA A 192 -17.84 0.34 7.62
CA ALA A 192 -17.38 0.92 8.89
C ALA A 192 -15.93 1.41 8.78
N ALA A 193 -15.05 0.58 8.22
CA ALA A 193 -13.64 0.92 8.04
C ALA A 193 -13.43 2.11 7.07
N GLN A 194 -14.13 2.12 5.93
CA GLN A 194 -14.05 3.25 4.98
C GLN A 194 -14.61 4.53 5.60
N SER A 195 -15.71 4.43 6.35
CA SER A 195 -16.31 5.55 7.06
C SER A 195 -15.36 6.09 8.13
N ALA A 196 -14.73 5.21 8.91
CA ALA A 196 -13.71 5.57 9.88
C ALA A 196 -12.52 6.31 9.23
N MET A 197 -12.03 5.84 8.08
CA MET A 197 -10.98 6.54 7.31
C MET A 197 -11.42 7.95 6.89
N ASN A 198 -12.66 8.11 6.41
CA ASN A 198 -13.20 9.41 6.01
C ASN A 198 -13.38 10.34 7.23
N ALA A 199 -13.70 9.76 8.40
CA ALA A 199 -13.79 10.48 9.67
C ALA A 199 -12.44 10.74 10.35
N LYS A 200 -11.32 10.28 9.75
CA LYS A 200 -9.96 10.29 10.32
C LYS A 200 -9.81 9.47 11.61
N ASP A 201 -10.67 8.51 11.82
CA ASP A 201 -10.55 7.50 12.88
C ASP A 201 -9.74 6.30 12.36
N CYS A 202 -8.40 6.48 12.31
CA CYS A 202 -7.50 5.47 11.76
C CYS A 202 -7.51 4.17 12.57
N ALA A 203 -7.65 4.26 13.89
CA ALA A 203 -7.72 3.09 14.78
C ALA A 203 -9.00 2.29 14.56
N GLY A 204 -10.15 2.96 14.47
CA GLY A 204 -11.42 2.33 14.13
C GLY A 204 -11.41 1.68 12.75
N ALA A 205 -10.73 2.30 11.78
CA ALA A 205 -10.54 1.72 10.45
C ALA A 205 -9.71 0.43 10.49
N VAL A 206 -8.60 0.42 11.22
CA VAL A 206 -7.76 -0.79 11.42
C VAL A 206 -8.59 -1.91 12.02
N GLY A 207 -9.34 -1.66 13.10
CA GLY A 207 -10.19 -2.66 13.75
C GLY A 207 -11.22 -3.26 12.78
N SER A 208 -11.91 -2.41 12.04
CA SER A 208 -12.96 -2.83 11.12
C SER A 208 -12.41 -3.59 9.90
N TYR A 209 -11.29 -3.16 9.30
CA TYR A 209 -10.65 -3.92 8.21
C TYR A 209 -10.14 -5.28 8.68
N LYS A 210 -9.57 -5.36 9.89
CA LYS A 210 -9.18 -6.66 10.49
C LYS A 210 -10.37 -7.59 10.66
N ALA A 211 -11.51 -7.07 11.13
CA ALA A 211 -12.73 -7.86 11.28
C ALA A 211 -13.26 -8.37 9.92
N ALA A 212 -13.21 -7.55 8.88
CA ALA A 212 -13.57 -7.98 7.52
C ALA A 212 -12.61 -9.06 6.98
N LEU A 213 -11.29 -8.88 7.20
CA LEU A 213 -10.25 -9.81 6.74
C LEU A 213 -10.23 -11.13 7.53
N ALA A 214 -10.72 -11.16 8.76
CA ALA A 214 -10.93 -12.41 9.51
C ALA A 214 -11.96 -13.32 8.81
N LEU A 215 -12.91 -12.74 8.07
CA LEU A 215 -13.92 -13.46 7.30
C LEU A 215 -13.51 -13.69 5.84
N ASN A 216 -12.68 -12.83 5.28
CA ASN A 216 -12.15 -12.93 3.91
C ASN A 216 -10.68 -12.47 3.85
N PRO A 217 -9.72 -13.34 4.25
CA PRO A 217 -8.32 -12.97 4.44
C PRO A 217 -7.58 -12.60 3.14
N ASP A 218 -8.07 -13.07 1.99
CA ASP A 218 -7.43 -12.85 0.69
C ASP A 218 -8.06 -11.67 -0.10
N ASP A 219 -8.82 -10.78 0.57
CA ASP A 219 -9.34 -9.58 -0.11
C ASP A 219 -8.25 -8.55 -0.36
N LEU A 220 -7.90 -8.34 -1.63
CA LEU A 220 -6.89 -7.36 -2.04
C LEU A 220 -7.22 -5.96 -1.54
N THR A 221 -8.48 -5.53 -1.70
CA THR A 221 -8.90 -4.17 -1.40
C THR A 221 -8.81 -3.89 0.09
N PHE A 222 -9.28 -4.81 0.92
CA PHE A 222 -9.23 -4.65 2.36
C PHE A 222 -7.81 -4.72 2.91
N ASN A 223 -6.97 -5.63 2.41
CA ASN A 223 -5.55 -5.67 2.77
C ASN A 223 -4.82 -4.37 2.40
N TYR A 224 -5.02 -3.86 1.17
CA TYR A 224 -4.44 -2.59 0.75
C TYR A 224 -4.90 -1.41 1.62
N ARG A 225 -6.20 -1.34 1.91
CA ARG A 225 -6.78 -0.26 2.74
C ARG A 225 -6.40 -0.38 4.20
N LEU A 226 -6.23 -1.60 4.73
CA LEU A 226 -5.67 -1.82 6.07
C LEU A 226 -4.25 -1.24 6.15
N GLY A 227 -3.43 -1.46 5.13
CA GLY A 227 -2.11 -0.82 5.05
C GLY A 227 -2.18 0.70 5.07
N GLN A 228 -3.14 1.30 4.34
CA GLN A 228 -3.36 2.75 4.38
C GLN A 228 -3.84 3.23 5.77
N ALA A 229 -4.67 2.44 6.46
CA ALA A 229 -5.14 2.76 7.80
C ALA A 229 -3.98 2.74 8.82
N TYR A 230 -3.06 1.78 8.73
CA TYR A 230 -1.85 1.76 9.55
C TYR A 230 -0.93 2.96 9.30
N LEU A 231 -0.78 3.41 8.05
CA LEU A 231 -0.02 4.64 7.74
C LEU A 231 -0.68 5.91 8.25
N CYS A 232 -2.01 5.90 8.41
CA CYS A 232 -2.80 7.00 8.96
C CYS A 232 -2.66 7.13 10.50
N MET A 233 -2.22 6.08 11.20
CA MET A 233 -2.02 6.10 12.66
C MET A 233 -1.00 7.16 13.07
N ASN A 234 -1.06 7.60 14.32
CA ASN A 234 -0.07 8.50 14.89
C ASN A 234 0.49 7.93 16.20
N PRO A 235 1.76 7.45 16.22
CA PRO A 235 2.69 7.36 15.08
C PRO A 235 2.24 6.31 14.04
N PRO A 236 2.67 6.47 12.76
CA PRO A 236 2.38 5.48 11.72
C PRO A 236 2.97 4.11 12.04
N GLN A 237 2.18 3.05 11.82
CA GLN A 237 2.61 1.67 12.01
C GLN A 237 3.15 1.10 10.68
N GLN A 238 4.39 1.51 10.33
CA GLN A 238 4.99 1.25 9.01
C GLN A 238 5.06 -0.25 8.66
N MET A 239 5.58 -1.07 9.58
CA MET A 239 5.76 -2.51 9.33
C MET A 239 4.44 -3.24 9.09
N ASP A 240 3.40 -2.91 9.86
CA ASP A 240 2.07 -3.49 9.69
C ASP A 240 1.40 -2.99 8.40
N ALA A 241 1.69 -1.75 8.01
CA ALA A 241 1.26 -1.21 6.72
C ALA A 241 1.89 -1.95 5.54
N PHE A 242 3.21 -2.16 5.58
CA PHE A 242 3.94 -2.89 4.53
C PHE A 242 3.47 -4.33 4.44
N TRP A 243 3.31 -4.99 5.58
CA TRP A 243 2.78 -6.35 5.64
C TRP A 243 1.39 -6.48 5.01
N SER A 244 0.47 -5.59 5.39
CA SER A 244 -0.89 -5.59 4.85
C SER A 244 -0.90 -5.33 3.34
N MET A 245 -0.06 -4.41 2.84
CA MET A 245 0.06 -4.17 1.40
C MET A 245 0.71 -5.34 0.66
N ALA A 246 1.68 -6.02 1.26
CA ALA A 246 2.26 -7.25 0.72
C ALA A 246 1.20 -8.37 0.62
N ARG A 247 0.35 -8.52 1.65
CA ARG A 247 -0.82 -9.41 1.60
C ARG A 247 -1.76 -9.05 0.45
N ALA A 248 -1.97 -7.76 0.17
CA ALA A 248 -2.77 -7.33 -0.97
C ALA A 248 -2.14 -7.73 -2.32
N VAL A 249 -0.80 -7.65 -2.44
CA VAL A 249 -0.08 -8.07 -3.67
C VAL A 249 -0.22 -9.57 -3.92
N THR A 250 -0.19 -10.38 -2.85
CA THR A 250 -0.22 -11.85 -2.91
C THR A 250 -1.62 -12.44 -2.79
N ALA A 251 -2.67 -11.60 -2.72
CA ALA A 251 -4.06 -12.02 -2.56
C ALA A 251 -4.54 -12.92 -3.70
N LYS A 252 -5.20 -14.04 -3.36
CA LYS A 252 -5.79 -14.95 -4.34
C LYS A 252 -6.92 -14.24 -5.11
N GLY A 253 -6.91 -14.37 -6.43
CA GLY A 253 -7.92 -13.72 -7.30
C GLY A 253 -7.59 -12.27 -7.68
N ALA A 254 -6.49 -11.69 -7.19
CA ALA A 254 -5.98 -10.41 -7.67
C ALA A 254 -5.53 -10.54 -9.13
N THR A 255 -5.89 -9.57 -9.98
CA THR A 255 -5.32 -9.52 -11.33
C THR A 255 -3.87 -9.05 -11.27
N GLN A 256 -3.05 -9.50 -12.23
CA GLN A 256 -1.65 -9.08 -12.33
C GLN A 256 -1.50 -7.54 -12.33
N ALA A 257 -2.39 -6.83 -13.03
CA ALA A 257 -2.35 -5.38 -13.09
C ALA A 257 -2.68 -4.70 -11.73
N GLN A 258 -3.56 -5.30 -10.93
CA GLN A 258 -3.86 -4.79 -9.58
C GLN A 258 -2.68 -5.04 -8.64
N SER A 259 -2.15 -6.26 -8.62
CA SER A 259 -0.98 -6.63 -7.81
C SER A 259 0.24 -5.76 -8.16
N ALA A 260 0.53 -5.55 -9.45
CA ALA A 260 1.64 -4.71 -9.89
C ALA A 260 1.53 -3.27 -9.35
N LYS A 261 0.34 -2.65 -9.41
CA LYS A 261 0.14 -1.28 -8.89
C LYS A 261 0.36 -1.19 -7.38
N VAL A 262 -0.09 -2.18 -6.62
CA VAL A 262 0.13 -2.21 -5.17
C VAL A 262 1.61 -2.47 -4.86
N LYS A 263 2.26 -3.38 -5.60
CA LYS A 263 3.69 -3.68 -5.48
C LYS A 263 4.54 -2.42 -5.72
N ASP A 264 4.27 -1.67 -6.80
CA ASP A 264 4.97 -0.43 -7.11
C ASP A 264 4.79 0.64 -6.01
N TYR A 265 3.59 0.72 -5.46
CA TYR A 265 3.32 1.65 -4.37
C TYR A 265 4.04 1.23 -3.08
N LEU A 266 4.01 -0.06 -2.73
CA LEU A 266 4.72 -0.61 -1.57
C LEU A 266 6.22 -0.40 -1.69
N ARG A 267 6.81 -0.65 -2.87
CA ARG A 267 8.23 -0.37 -3.14
C ARG A 267 8.60 1.08 -2.83
N LYS A 268 7.79 2.04 -3.30
CA LYS A 268 8.01 3.46 -3.02
C LYS A 268 7.93 3.80 -1.53
N LEU A 269 7.02 3.15 -0.80
CA LEU A 269 6.91 3.34 0.64
C LEU A 269 8.15 2.81 1.38
N ILE A 270 8.67 1.64 0.99
CA ILE A 270 9.90 1.07 1.56
C ILE A 270 11.09 2.00 1.30
N VAL A 271 11.28 2.44 0.05
CA VAL A 271 12.34 3.40 -0.32
C VAL A 271 12.27 4.66 0.54
N ASN A 272 11.07 5.24 0.68
CA ASN A 272 10.89 6.45 1.50
C ASN A 272 11.17 6.18 2.99
N TYR A 273 10.78 5.02 3.50
CA TYR A 273 11.02 4.62 4.89
C TYR A 273 12.52 4.48 5.20
N GLN A 274 13.28 4.02 4.21
CA GLN A 274 14.74 3.86 4.28
C GLN A 274 15.52 5.12 3.90
N GLY A 275 14.85 6.25 3.62
CA GLY A 275 15.50 7.53 3.33
C GLY A 275 15.94 7.72 1.88
N GLY A 276 15.56 6.85 0.97
CA GLY A 276 15.78 6.98 -0.48
C GLY A 276 17.21 6.67 -0.95
N THR A 277 18.07 6.17 -0.08
CA THR A 277 19.50 5.94 -0.37
C THR A 277 19.87 4.47 -0.64
N VAL A 278 18.92 3.56 -0.52
CA VAL A 278 19.18 2.13 -0.72
C VAL A 278 19.29 1.81 -2.21
N CYS A 279 20.24 0.94 -2.57
CA CYS A 279 20.40 0.45 -3.93
C CYS A 279 19.12 -0.27 -4.41
N ASP A 280 18.72 -0.05 -5.67
CA ASP A 280 17.48 -0.60 -6.25
C ASP A 280 17.39 -2.13 -6.13
N SER A 281 18.49 -2.83 -6.37
CA SER A 281 18.56 -4.30 -6.26
C SER A 281 18.28 -4.81 -4.84
N LEU A 282 18.69 -4.06 -3.81
CA LEU A 282 18.46 -4.39 -2.41
C LEU A 282 17.00 -4.15 -2.02
N THR A 283 16.44 -3.02 -2.43
CA THR A 283 15.01 -2.75 -2.23
C THR A 283 14.15 -3.84 -2.86
N ASP A 284 14.52 -4.30 -4.07
CA ASP A 284 13.79 -5.36 -4.76
C ASP A 284 13.93 -6.72 -4.03
N ALA A 285 15.10 -7.01 -3.46
CA ALA A 285 15.32 -8.22 -2.66
C ALA A 285 14.47 -8.20 -1.37
N GLU A 286 14.50 -7.09 -0.61
CA GLU A 286 13.67 -6.91 0.60
C GLU A 286 12.17 -6.99 0.28
N LEU A 287 11.74 -6.36 -0.80
CA LEU A 287 10.35 -6.43 -1.25
C LEU A 287 9.94 -7.87 -1.60
N ASN A 288 10.78 -8.62 -2.30
CA ASN A 288 10.48 -10.01 -2.67
C ASN A 288 10.45 -10.92 -1.43
N GLU A 289 11.35 -10.74 -0.45
CA GLU A 289 11.33 -11.44 0.84
C GLU A 289 10.01 -11.15 1.58
N LEU A 290 9.61 -9.87 1.68
CA LEU A 290 8.35 -9.46 2.29
C LEU A 290 7.14 -10.11 1.61
N LEU A 291 7.11 -10.13 0.26
CA LEU A 291 6.02 -10.75 -0.49
C LEU A 291 5.94 -12.25 -0.27
N GLN A 292 7.08 -12.94 -0.23
CA GLN A 292 7.15 -14.37 0.04
C GLN A 292 6.60 -14.71 1.43
N LEU A 293 7.03 -13.97 2.46
CA LEU A 293 6.58 -14.16 3.84
C LEU A 293 5.08 -13.85 3.97
N ALA A 294 4.61 -12.73 3.42
CA ALA A 294 3.21 -12.31 3.47
C ALA A 294 2.28 -13.24 2.67
N GLY A 295 2.78 -13.90 1.62
CA GLY A 295 2.05 -14.91 0.86
C GLY A 295 1.84 -16.20 1.62
N SER A 296 2.72 -16.51 2.58
CA SER A 296 2.70 -17.76 3.37
C SER A 296 2.06 -17.60 4.75
N SER A 297 1.96 -16.39 5.30
CA SER A 297 1.44 -16.12 6.64
C SER A 297 0.38 -15.01 6.64
N ALA A 298 -0.68 -15.20 7.43
CA ALA A 298 -1.70 -14.17 7.64
C ALA A 298 -1.18 -13.03 8.52
N GLU A 299 -0.33 -13.35 9.50
CA GLU A 299 0.21 -12.40 10.47
C GLU A 299 1.71 -12.17 10.23
N ARG A 300 2.15 -10.94 10.48
CA ARG A 300 3.56 -10.57 10.40
C ARG A 300 4.33 -11.25 11.54
N PRO A 301 5.42 -11.99 11.24
CA PRO A 301 6.31 -12.50 12.28
C PRO A 301 6.87 -11.34 13.12
N GLY A 302 6.88 -11.49 14.44
CA GLY A 302 7.36 -10.44 15.35
C GLY A 302 8.83 -10.06 15.13
N SER A 303 9.64 -10.98 14.61
CA SER A 303 11.04 -10.77 14.25
C SER A 303 11.24 -10.06 12.91
N TYR A 304 10.22 -9.98 12.05
CA TYR A 304 10.36 -9.33 10.73
C TYR A 304 10.26 -7.82 10.87
N SER A 305 11.33 -7.13 10.47
CA SER A 305 11.36 -5.67 10.35
C SER A 305 12.32 -5.26 9.22
N LEU A 306 12.05 -4.11 8.64
CA LEU A 306 12.97 -3.43 7.72
C LEU A 306 13.68 -2.31 8.48
N PRO A 307 14.98 -2.07 8.22
CA PRO A 307 15.68 -0.94 8.83
C PRO A 307 15.11 0.39 8.31
N SER A 308 14.95 1.33 9.22
CA SER A 308 14.51 2.68 8.91
C SER A 308 15.66 3.56 8.41
N ALA A 309 15.34 4.75 7.87
CA ALA A 309 16.34 5.76 7.55
C ALA A 309 17.24 6.13 8.75
N ALA A 310 16.68 6.11 9.96
CA ALA A 310 17.43 6.37 11.18
C ALA A 310 18.42 5.23 11.49
N ASP A 311 18.00 3.96 11.31
CA ASP A 311 18.86 2.79 11.51
C ASP A 311 20.02 2.77 10.50
N LEU A 312 19.72 3.07 9.22
CA LEU A 312 20.74 3.16 8.17
C LEU A 312 21.72 4.31 8.43
N SER A 313 21.20 5.48 8.82
CA SER A 313 22.04 6.63 9.16
C SER A 313 22.93 6.35 10.39
N ALA A 314 22.41 5.65 11.38
CA ALA A 314 23.20 5.22 12.54
C ALA A 314 24.31 4.24 12.15
N ALA A 315 24.02 3.28 11.27
CA ALA A 315 25.01 2.35 10.74
C ALA A 315 26.09 3.04 9.91
N GLN A 316 25.76 4.12 9.21
CA GLN A 316 26.72 4.89 8.38
C GLN A 316 27.67 5.76 9.20
N LYS A 317 27.27 6.20 10.40
CA LYS A 317 27.98 7.24 11.16
C LYS A 317 29.46 6.97 11.43
N ASP A 318 29.79 5.71 11.77
CA ASP A 318 31.16 5.28 12.10
C ASP A 318 31.67 4.22 11.12
N MET A 319 31.09 4.18 9.91
CA MET A 319 31.38 3.17 8.90
C MET A 319 32.74 3.43 8.24
N THR A 320 33.59 2.43 8.27
CA THR A 320 34.85 2.38 7.54
C THR A 320 34.83 1.20 6.59
N ILE A 321 35.65 1.24 5.53
CA ILE A 321 35.73 0.10 4.61
C ILE A 321 36.19 -1.19 5.34
N ALA A 322 37.03 -1.09 6.33
CA ALA A 322 37.45 -2.23 7.14
C ALA A 322 36.28 -2.84 7.94
N SER A 323 35.43 -2.01 8.55
CA SER A 323 34.21 -2.48 9.21
C SER A 323 33.22 -3.11 8.23
N VAL A 324 33.03 -2.51 7.05
CA VAL A 324 32.18 -3.06 5.98
C VAL A 324 32.64 -4.45 5.57
N VAL A 325 33.94 -4.61 5.25
CA VAL A 325 34.50 -5.91 4.88
C VAL A 325 34.31 -6.96 5.98
N THR A 326 34.54 -6.57 7.23
CA THR A 326 34.38 -7.47 8.38
C THR A 326 32.93 -7.94 8.53
N ASP A 327 31.98 -7.01 8.51
CA ASP A 327 30.56 -7.29 8.70
C ASP A 327 29.96 -8.10 7.55
N LEU A 328 30.33 -7.77 6.30
CA LEU A 328 29.86 -8.50 5.11
C LEU A 328 30.39 -9.95 5.11
N LYS A 329 31.65 -10.18 5.51
CA LYS A 329 32.22 -11.53 5.66
C LYS A 329 31.54 -12.33 6.78
N ALA A 330 31.17 -11.66 7.86
CA ALA A 330 30.45 -12.29 8.96
C ALA A 330 29.02 -12.65 8.60
N GLY A 331 28.39 -11.92 7.65
CA GLY A 331 27.01 -12.15 7.21
C GLY A 331 25.98 -11.88 8.28
N GLY A 332 24.84 -12.60 8.20
CA GLY A 332 23.73 -12.46 9.15
C GLY A 332 23.04 -11.09 9.09
N ASP A 333 22.28 -10.72 10.14
CA ASP A 333 21.53 -9.46 10.18
C ASP A 333 22.44 -8.24 10.18
N LYS A 334 23.61 -8.34 10.83
CA LYS A 334 24.59 -7.25 10.84
C LYS A 334 25.18 -7.01 9.45
N GLY A 335 25.55 -8.08 8.72
CA GLY A 335 26.03 -7.98 7.35
C GLY A 335 24.98 -7.41 6.40
N LYS A 336 23.71 -7.84 6.54
CA LYS A 336 22.59 -7.29 5.78
C LYS A 336 22.41 -5.77 6.03
N LEU A 337 22.39 -5.35 7.30
CA LEU A 337 22.27 -3.93 7.66
C LEU A 337 23.44 -3.11 7.14
N THR A 338 24.67 -3.61 7.30
CA THR A 338 25.88 -2.96 6.80
C THR A 338 25.84 -2.81 5.28
N TRP A 339 25.38 -3.83 4.56
CA TRP A 339 25.25 -3.74 3.09
C TRP A 339 24.18 -2.75 2.66
N LEU A 340 23.02 -2.74 3.30
CA LEU A 340 21.97 -1.76 3.04
C LEU A 340 22.46 -0.31 3.27
N ALA A 341 23.32 -0.13 4.27
CA ALA A 341 23.88 1.17 4.60
C ALA A 341 25.06 1.57 3.70
N ALA A 342 25.87 0.61 3.21
CA ALA A 342 27.10 0.84 2.45
C ALA A 342 26.90 0.92 0.93
N CYS A 343 25.89 0.23 0.40
CA CYS A 343 25.66 0.16 -1.04
C CYS A 343 25.40 1.54 -1.65
N GLY A 344 26.16 1.90 -2.67
CA GLY A 344 26.06 3.21 -3.34
C GLY A 344 26.77 4.35 -2.60
N LEU A 345 27.39 4.11 -1.45
CA LEU A 345 28.21 5.11 -0.79
C LEU A 345 29.57 5.27 -1.47
N GLU A 346 30.05 6.50 -1.48
CA GLU A 346 31.41 6.83 -1.82
C GLU A 346 32.30 6.72 -0.57
N PHE A 347 33.37 5.92 -0.68
CA PHE A 347 34.37 5.77 0.37
C PHE A 347 35.64 6.51 -0.04
N PRO A 348 36.15 7.42 0.78
CA PRO A 348 37.42 8.10 0.53
C PRO A 348 38.60 7.21 0.94
N GLU A 349 39.73 7.40 0.27
CA GLU A 349 41.04 6.85 0.66
C GLU A 349 41.07 5.34 0.98
N VAL A 350 40.40 4.53 0.15
CA VAL A 350 40.40 3.07 0.30
C VAL A 350 41.79 2.54 -0.05
N PRO A 351 42.51 1.88 0.91
CA PRO A 351 43.87 1.40 0.65
C PRO A 351 43.88 0.03 -0.03
N GLY A 352 44.92 -0.25 -0.78
CA GLY A 352 45.11 -1.57 -1.34
C GLY A 352 46.45 -1.78 -2.06
N LYS A 353 46.72 -3.06 -2.37
CA LYS A 353 47.86 -3.47 -3.21
C LYS A 353 47.37 -3.80 -4.61
N VAL A 354 47.98 -3.23 -5.62
CA VAL A 354 47.64 -3.49 -7.01
C VAL A 354 48.15 -4.88 -7.43
N ILE A 355 47.25 -5.72 -7.84
CA ILE A 355 47.54 -7.08 -8.33
C ILE A 355 47.61 -7.10 -9.86
N GLU A 356 46.73 -6.33 -10.53
CA GLU A 356 46.67 -6.28 -11.97
C GLU A 356 46.10 -4.92 -12.43
N VAL A 357 46.57 -4.39 -13.53
CA VAL A 357 46.03 -3.20 -14.20
C VAL A 357 45.57 -3.59 -15.59
N VAL A 358 44.26 -3.39 -15.87
CA VAL A 358 43.63 -3.74 -17.14
C VAL A 358 43.13 -2.43 -17.80
N PRO A 359 43.85 -1.90 -18.79
CA PRO A 359 43.37 -0.72 -19.53
C PRO A 359 42.16 -1.07 -20.40
N GLY A 360 41.08 -0.30 -20.27
CA GLY A 360 39.89 -0.35 -21.12
C GLY A 360 39.88 0.82 -22.11
N THR A 361 38.80 0.95 -22.89
CA THR A 361 38.65 2.03 -23.88
C THR A 361 38.43 3.39 -23.19
N ASP A 362 37.52 3.44 -22.20
CA ASP A 362 37.10 4.66 -21.50
C ASP A 362 37.32 4.58 -19.99
N PHE A 363 38.00 3.54 -19.51
CA PHE A 363 38.26 3.31 -18.09
C PHE A 363 39.57 2.54 -17.89
N VAL A 364 40.06 2.54 -16.65
CA VAL A 364 41.11 1.64 -16.18
C VAL A 364 40.50 0.76 -15.10
N LEU A 365 40.61 -0.56 -15.25
CA LEU A 365 40.22 -1.49 -14.22
C LEU A 365 41.42 -1.91 -13.40
N LEU A 366 41.44 -1.58 -12.12
CA LEU A 366 42.46 -2.02 -11.19
C LEU A 366 41.91 -3.22 -10.39
N LYS A 367 42.62 -4.35 -10.44
CA LYS A 367 42.36 -5.46 -9.53
C LYS A 367 43.25 -5.29 -8.31
N ILE A 368 42.63 -5.09 -7.15
CA ILE A 368 43.28 -4.66 -5.92
C ILE A 368 43.04 -5.69 -4.83
N ALA A 369 44.07 -5.97 -4.03
CA ALA A 369 43.89 -6.63 -2.73
C ALA A 369 43.69 -5.55 -1.67
N PHE A 370 42.52 -5.57 -0.97
CA PHE A 370 42.28 -4.74 0.20
C PHE A 370 43.24 -5.15 1.31
N VAL A 371 44.00 -4.20 1.83
CA VAL A 371 45.01 -4.39 2.87
C VAL A 371 44.97 -3.24 3.85
N THR A 372 45.13 -3.53 5.13
CA THR A 372 45.08 -2.54 6.22
C THR A 372 46.39 -2.46 7.01
N SER A 373 47.36 -3.33 6.71
CA SER A 373 48.68 -3.35 7.36
C SER A 373 49.78 -3.76 6.40
N ASP A 374 51.03 -3.43 6.74
CA ASP A 374 52.22 -3.82 5.97
C ASP A 374 52.38 -5.34 5.85
N GLU A 375 52.01 -6.09 6.89
CA GLU A 375 52.02 -7.55 6.88
C GLU A 375 51.02 -8.13 5.87
N GLU A 376 49.78 -7.58 5.81
CA GLU A 376 48.80 -7.96 4.81
C GLU A 376 49.25 -7.59 3.41
N PHE A 377 49.87 -6.42 3.24
CA PHE A 377 50.40 -5.97 1.98
C PHE A 377 51.43 -6.94 1.39
N GLU A 378 52.44 -7.37 2.20
CA GLU A 378 53.46 -8.30 1.74
C GLU A 378 52.89 -9.68 1.37
N LYS A 379 51.87 -10.16 2.11
CA LYS A 379 51.22 -11.47 1.89
C LYS A 379 50.20 -11.46 0.74
N ALA A 380 49.69 -10.31 0.33
CA ALA A 380 48.63 -10.21 -0.67
C ALA A 380 49.14 -10.58 -2.07
N THR A 381 48.55 -11.62 -2.64
CA THR A 381 48.87 -12.14 -3.98
C THR A 381 47.66 -12.24 -4.89
N THR A 382 46.44 -12.13 -4.34
CA THR A 382 45.19 -12.23 -5.07
C THR A 382 44.31 -11.00 -4.81
N ALA A 383 43.67 -10.50 -5.86
CA ALA A 383 42.72 -9.40 -5.73
C ALA A 383 41.43 -9.85 -5.08
N ASN A 384 40.82 -8.97 -4.28
CA ASN A 384 39.48 -9.09 -3.72
C ASN A 384 38.63 -7.85 -3.97
N MET A 385 39.10 -6.96 -4.86
CA MET A 385 38.36 -5.79 -5.33
C MET A 385 38.62 -5.55 -6.82
N ASP A 386 37.56 -5.23 -7.56
CA ASP A 386 37.60 -4.61 -8.89
C ASP A 386 37.28 -3.13 -8.74
N VAL A 387 38.19 -2.27 -9.15
CA VAL A 387 38.09 -0.82 -9.03
C VAL A 387 38.08 -0.18 -10.41
N LYS A 388 36.95 0.27 -10.87
CA LYS A 388 36.76 0.88 -12.18
C LYS A 388 36.99 2.39 -12.11
N VAL A 389 38.14 2.81 -12.58
CA VAL A 389 38.57 4.20 -12.64
C VAL A 389 38.10 4.82 -13.94
N VAL A 390 37.35 5.92 -13.86
CA VAL A 390 36.79 6.62 -15.02
C VAL A 390 37.25 8.07 -15.06
N GLY A 391 37.62 8.56 -16.25
CA GLY A 391 38.04 9.95 -16.43
C GLY A 391 39.44 10.27 -15.87
N GLN A 392 40.28 9.24 -15.63
CA GLN A 392 41.64 9.35 -15.13
C GLN A 392 42.53 8.32 -15.88
N PRO A 393 42.80 8.54 -17.18
CA PRO A 393 43.55 7.59 -17.99
C PRO A 393 44.98 7.35 -17.50
N GLU A 394 45.59 8.30 -16.77
CA GLU A 394 46.89 8.17 -16.12
C GLU A 394 46.94 7.07 -15.05
N ALA A 395 45.81 6.62 -14.52
CA ALA A 395 45.75 5.48 -13.61
C ALA A 395 46.28 4.18 -14.24
N ALA A 396 46.34 4.09 -15.58
CA ALA A 396 46.99 2.98 -16.29
C ALA A 396 48.52 2.89 -16.05
N ARG A 397 49.11 3.93 -15.46
CA ARG A 397 50.54 3.95 -15.12
C ARG A 397 50.85 3.37 -13.75
N VAL A 398 49.84 3.10 -12.95
CA VAL A 398 50.00 2.44 -11.65
C VAL A 398 50.66 1.08 -11.89
N GLU A 399 51.68 0.77 -11.11
CA GLU A 399 52.45 -0.45 -11.28
C GLU A 399 51.90 -1.60 -10.43
N LYS A 400 52.05 -2.82 -10.94
CA LYS A 400 51.73 -4.02 -10.16
C LYS A 400 52.60 -4.04 -8.89
N ASP A 401 52.03 -4.60 -7.80
CA ASP A 401 52.62 -4.69 -6.47
C ASP A 401 52.86 -3.33 -5.78
N SER A 402 52.39 -2.22 -6.33
CA SER A 402 52.43 -0.91 -5.67
C SER A 402 51.26 -0.74 -4.69
N ALA A 403 51.44 0.08 -3.67
CA ALA A 403 50.40 0.58 -2.83
C ALA A 403 49.57 1.63 -3.57
N VAL A 404 48.26 1.63 -3.36
CA VAL A 404 47.36 2.59 -3.98
C VAL A 404 46.24 2.96 -3.00
N HIS A 405 45.82 4.23 -3.04
CA HIS A 405 44.61 4.72 -2.39
C HIS A 405 43.67 5.23 -3.46
N PHE A 406 42.39 4.93 -3.30
CA PHE A 406 41.35 5.44 -4.21
C PHE A 406 40.13 5.90 -3.47
N THR A 407 39.41 6.82 -4.07
CA THR A 407 38.02 7.16 -3.70
C THR A 407 37.11 6.51 -4.72
N GLY A 408 36.04 5.84 -4.28
CA GLY A 408 35.12 5.17 -5.20
C GLY A 408 33.78 4.83 -4.57
N THR A 409 32.80 4.54 -5.40
CA THR A 409 31.47 4.11 -4.99
C THR A 409 31.40 2.59 -4.93
N LEU A 410 31.05 2.03 -3.76
CA LEU A 410 30.84 0.60 -3.58
C LEU A 410 29.47 0.20 -4.14
N THR A 411 29.43 -0.64 -5.18
CA THR A 411 28.19 -0.93 -5.93
C THR A 411 27.66 -2.35 -5.75
N SER A 412 28.54 -3.31 -5.54
CA SER A 412 28.16 -4.71 -5.30
C SER A 412 29.28 -5.48 -4.60
N TYR A 413 28.95 -6.65 -4.08
CA TYR A 413 29.91 -7.62 -3.58
C TYR A 413 29.44 -9.06 -3.86
N ASP A 414 30.42 -9.96 -4.00
CA ASP A 414 30.20 -11.38 -4.11
C ASP A 414 30.63 -12.04 -2.78
N PRO A 415 29.70 -12.69 -2.05
CA PRO A 415 30.06 -13.41 -0.82
C PRO A 415 30.77 -14.74 -1.11
N GLU A 416 30.45 -15.38 -2.22
CA GLU A 416 30.89 -16.72 -2.65
C GLU A 416 31.30 -16.72 -4.13
N PRO A 417 32.22 -17.58 -4.61
CA PRO A 417 33.00 -18.57 -3.85
C PRO A 417 34.20 -17.94 -3.09
N ALA A 418 34.49 -16.67 -3.36
CA ALA A 418 35.48 -15.87 -2.65
C ALA A 418 34.93 -14.46 -2.48
N PHE A 419 35.05 -13.92 -1.27
CA PHE A 419 34.59 -12.55 -0.99
C PHE A 419 35.25 -11.54 -1.89
N PHE A 420 34.45 -10.74 -2.62
CA PHE A 420 34.92 -9.78 -3.61
C PHE A 420 34.07 -8.51 -3.62
N LEU A 421 34.70 -7.32 -3.77
CA LEU A 421 34.02 -6.03 -3.80
C LEU A 421 34.15 -5.38 -5.18
N HIS A 422 33.05 -4.72 -5.65
CA HIS A 422 33.03 -4.02 -6.91
C HIS A 422 32.83 -2.52 -6.73
N TRP A 423 33.73 -1.75 -7.34
CA TRP A 423 33.78 -0.30 -7.21
C TRP A 423 33.63 0.39 -8.56
N GLU A 424 32.74 1.38 -8.60
CA GLU A 424 32.50 2.22 -9.76
C GLU A 424 32.93 3.68 -9.48
N LYS A 425 33.10 4.45 -10.55
CA LYS A 425 33.41 5.88 -10.49
C LYS A 425 34.65 6.20 -9.65
N ALA A 426 35.59 5.27 -9.60
CA ALA A 426 36.78 5.42 -8.76
C ALA A 426 37.77 6.44 -9.34
N LYS A 427 38.51 7.04 -8.42
CA LYS A 427 39.69 7.89 -8.72
C LYS A 427 40.84 7.47 -7.81
N VAL A 428 41.97 7.22 -8.42
CA VAL A 428 43.24 6.94 -7.73
C VAL A 428 43.83 8.27 -7.25
N LYS A 429 44.41 8.26 -6.05
CA LYS A 429 45.10 9.41 -5.49
C LYS A 429 46.26 9.81 -6.41
N GLU A 430 46.39 11.07 -6.75
CA GLU A 430 47.39 11.53 -7.76
C GLU A 430 48.83 11.19 -7.37
N GLU A 431 49.17 11.18 -6.07
CA GLU A 431 50.49 10.85 -5.56
C GLU A 431 50.87 9.39 -5.74
N ASP A 432 49.87 8.48 -5.86
CA ASP A 432 50.09 7.05 -6.10
C ASP A 432 50.24 6.72 -7.59
N ILE A 433 50.05 7.71 -8.49
CA ILE A 433 50.22 7.55 -9.93
C ILE A 433 51.64 7.97 -10.33
N PRO A 434 52.46 7.08 -10.91
CA PRO A 434 53.78 7.45 -11.38
C PRO A 434 53.77 8.62 -12.38
N LYS A 435 54.64 9.60 -12.15
CA LYS A 435 54.80 10.73 -13.09
C LYS A 435 55.25 10.22 -14.47
N ASP A 436 54.73 10.84 -15.50
CA ASP A 436 55.16 10.52 -16.88
C ASP A 436 56.67 10.65 -17.01
N LYS A 437 57.36 9.53 -17.20
CA LYS A 437 58.77 9.55 -17.59
C LYS A 437 58.80 10.09 -19.02
N GLY A 438 58.81 11.40 -19.14
CA GLY A 438 58.70 12.13 -20.40
C GLY A 438 59.36 11.42 -21.58
N ALA A 439 58.66 11.35 -22.69
CA ALA A 439 59.18 10.73 -23.91
C ALA A 439 60.61 11.21 -24.17
N PRO A 440 61.56 10.31 -24.56
CA PRO A 440 62.90 10.68 -24.81
C PRO A 440 62.92 11.85 -25.80
N LYS A 441 63.52 12.99 -25.40
CA LYS A 441 63.64 14.17 -26.24
C LYS A 441 64.20 13.73 -27.60
N LYS A 442 63.43 13.85 -28.68
CA LYS A 442 63.92 13.64 -30.04
C LYS A 442 65.19 14.45 -30.19
N PRO A 443 66.32 13.84 -30.68
CA PRO A 443 67.55 14.55 -30.82
C PRO A 443 67.32 15.77 -31.71
N VAL A 444 67.67 16.95 -31.19
CA VAL A 444 67.61 18.22 -31.91
C VAL A 444 68.55 18.10 -33.11
N ARG A 445 68.02 17.96 -34.32
CA ARG A 445 68.80 18.05 -35.54
C ARG A 445 69.49 19.43 -35.58
N LYS A 446 70.84 19.46 -35.43
CA LYS A 446 71.62 20.66 -35.63
C LYS A 446 71.33 21.21 -37.06
N PRO A 447 71.05 22.51 -37.16
CA PRO A 447 70.88 23.13 -38.50
C PRO A 447 72.09 22.88 -39.38
N ALA A 448 71.89 22.39 -40.60
CA ALA A 448 72.99 22.23 -41.62
C ALA A 448 73.66 23.59 -41.91
N ALA A 449 74.97 23.62 -41.80
CA ALA A 449 75.78 24.79 -42.12
C ALA A 449 75.51 25.23 -43.57
N LYS A 450 75.16 26.51 -43.78
CA LYS A 450 75.06 27.14 -45.13
C LYS A 450 76.41 27.13 -45.79
N LYS A 451 76.51 26.51 -47.00
CA LYS A 451 77.64 26.65 -47.91
C LYS A 451 77.76 28.11 -48.40
N PRO A 452 78.99 28.68 -48.49
CA PRO A 452 79.19 30.04 -49.02
C PRO A 452 78.86 30.08 -50.52
N GLY A 453 78.04 31.06 -50.91
CA GLY A 453 77.71 31.30 -52.30
C GLY A 453 78.93 31.88 -53.10
N THR A 454 79.22 31.26 -54.26
CA THR A 454 80.06 31.78 -55.30
C THR A 454 79.33 32.91 -56.04
N LYS A 455 80.01 34.11 -56.17
CA LYS A 455 79.60 35.21 -57.03
C LYS A 455 79.90 34.86 -58.49
N PRO A 456 79.00 35.19 -59.43
CA PRO A 456 79.43 35.24 -60.85
C PRO A 456 79.99 36.58 -61.20
N SER A 457 80.99 36.55 -62.06
CA SER A 457 81.60 37.66 -62.80
C SER A 457 80.63 38.16 -63.87
#